data_db2d60ab6ce344ed024ffac7d93a1f6c
#
_entry.id   db2d60ab6ce344ed024ffac7d93a1f6c
#
_cell.length_a   1.000
_cell.length_b   1.000
_cell.length_c   1.000
_cell.angle_alpha   90.00
_cell.angle_beta   90.00
_cell.angle_gamma   90.00
#
_symmetry.space_group_name_H-M   'P 1'
#
loop_
_entity.id
_entity.type
_entity.pdbx_description
1 polymer ?
#
loop_
_entity_poly.entity_id
_entity_poly.type
_entity_poly.pdbx_seq_one_letter_code
_entity_poly.pdbx_strand_id
1 'polypeptide(L)'
;KLGSLHLEQLRQLITYAQTENDVETILKAFSAAVIKTLGDPSAAKTPGNLKKNEHQFSVAGFFLHIPQRKESCLVAEQGFPAEQHRLRIPDDVGHPGWVTKHKKPLLLSNTDEYSDFKQILKSARMGSAMYSPMFSNGNFIGQFITASQARQTYRIQDHEIHQVYTSC
;
A
#
# COMPACT_ATOMS: atom_id res chain seq x y z
N LYS A 1 0.12 0.65 -19.86
CA LYS A 1 -0.19 2.06 -20.21
C LYS A 1 -1.08 2.64 -19.13
N LEU A 2 -0.68 3.78 -18.53
CA LEU A 2 -1.56 4.59 -17.70
C LEU A 2 -2.77 5.01 -18.54
N GLY A 3 -3.97 4.69 -18.06
CA GLY A 3 -5.20 5.20 -18.65
C GLY A 3 -5.37 6.70 -18.38
N SER A 4 -6.20 7.37 -19.17
CA SER A 4 -6.46 8.80 -19.03
C SER A 4 -6.95 9.18 -17.61
N LEU A 5 -7.72 8.31 -16.99
CA LEU A 5 -8.22 8.49 -15.62
C LEU A 5 -7.07 8.56 -14.59
N HIS A 6 -6.09 7.68 -14.70
CA HIS A 6 -4.96 7.67 -13.77
C HIS A 6 -4.04 8.88 -13.96
N LEU A 7 -3.84 9.30 -15.21
CA LEU A 7 -3.06 10.52 -15.52
C LEU A 7 -3.73 11.76 -14.94
N GLU A 8 -5.04 11.89 -15.12
CA GLU A 8 -5.79 13.02 -14.57
C GLU A 8 -5.75 13.04 -13.05
N GLN A 9 -5.90 11.89 -12.42
CA GLN A 9 -5.82 11.77 -10.97
C GLN A 9 -4.42 12.13 -10.43
N LEU A 10 -3.36 11.65 -11.08
CA LEU A 10 -1.98 12.04 -10.74
C LEU A 10 -1.78 13.54 -10.87
N ARG A 11 -2.26 14.14 -11.98
CA ARG A 11 -2.19 15.60 -12.17
C ARG A 11 -2.86 16.35 -11.03
N GLN A 12 -4.05 15.92 -10.62
CA GLN A 12 -4.79 16.56 -9.52
C GLN A 12 -4.04 16.41 -8.19
N LEU A 13 -3.50 15.25 -7.89
CA LEU A 13 -2.71 15.01 -6.67
C LEU A 13 -1.43 15.83 -6.63
N ILE A 14 -0.71 15.92 -7.75
CA ILE A 14 0.52 16.73 -7.85
C ILE A 14 0.17 18.20 -7.67
N THR A 15 -0.89 18.69 -8.31
CA THR A 15 -1.35 20.07 -8.15
C THR A 15 -1.75 20.36 -6.69
N TYR A 16 -2.46 19.42 -6.06
CA TYR A 16 -2.83 19.54 -4.64
C TYR A 16 -1.58 19.60 -3.75
N ALA A 17 -0.61 18.73 -3.97
CA ALA A 17 0.63 18.70 -3.22
C ALA A 17 1.48 19.98 -3.35
N GLN A 18 1.29 20.75 -4.43
CA GLN A 18 1.96 22.06 -4.60
C GLN A 18 1.33 23.18 -3.76
N THR A 19 0.10 23.00 -3.28
CA THR A 19 -0.66 24.00 -2.53
C THR A 19 -0.85 23.63 -1.06
N GLU A 20 -0.73 22.34 -0.72
CA GLU A 20 -0.83 21.84 0.65
C GLU A 20 0.56 21.78 1.28
N ASN A 21 0.69 22.23 2.51
CA ASN A 21 1.96 22.26 3.23
C ASN A 21 2.13 21.08 4.21
N ASP A 22 1.03 20.40 4.57
CA ASP A 22 1.09 19.25 5.46
C ASP A 22 1.33 17.96 4.67
N VAL A 23 2.52 17.40 4.83
CA VAL A 23 2.94 16.18 4.13
C VAL A 23 2.02 15.00 4.49
N GLU A 24 1.60 14.87 5.73
CA GLU A 24 0.69 13.79 6.14
C GLU A 24 -0.65 13.88 5.38
N THR A 25 -1.20 15.08 5.27
CA THR A 25 -2.44 15.34 4.52
C THR A 25 -2.28 15.01 3.04
N ILE A 26 -1.15 15.35 2.42
CA ILE A 26 -0.83 14.99 1.04
C ILE A 26 -0.79 13.46 0.87
N LEU A 27 -0.05 12.76 1.72
CA LEU A 27 0.10 11.31 1.64
C LEU A 27 -1.22 10.57 1.90
N LYS A 28 -2.09 11.10 2.77
CA LYS A 28 -3.46 10.58 2.94
C LYS A 28 -4.30 10.72 1.67
N ALA A 29 -4.18 11.84 0.96
CA ALA A 29 -4.88 12.04 -0.31
C ALA A 29 -4.41 11.03 -1.37
N PHE A 30 -3.11 10.74 -1.48
CA PHE A 30 -2.57 9.69 -2.34
C PHE A 30 -3.10 8.31 -1.95
N SER A 31 -3.13 7.99 -0.65
CA SER A 31 -3.65 6.72 -0.14
C SER A 31 -5.13 6.52 -0.49
N ALA A 32 -5.96 7.55 -0.30
CA ALA A 32 -7.38 7.50 -0.65
C ALA A 32 -7.60 7.33 -2.16
N ALA A 33 -6.81 8.03 -2.97
CA ALA A 33 -6.89 7.95 -4.43
C ALA A 33 -6.57 6.55 -4.95
N VAL A 34 -5.53 5.91 -4.42
CA VAL A 34 -5.13 4.55 -4.82
C VAL A 34 -6.20 3.53 -4.44
N ILE A 35 -6.77 3.59 -3.25
CA ILE A 35 -7.87 2.71 -2.85
C ILE A 35 -9.06 2.83 -3.81
N LYS A 36 -9.35 4.05 -4.26
CA LYS A 36 -10.50 4.32 -5.13
C LYS A 36 -10.31 3.82 -6.58
N THR A 37 -9.07 3.80 -7.07
CA THR A 37 -8.82 3.65 -8.51
C THR A 37 -8.04 2.41 -8.91
N LEU A 38 -7.29 1.78 -8.01
CA LEU A 38 -6.53 0.57 -8.30
C LEU A 38 -7.24 -0.67 -7.78
N GLY A 39 -6.99 -1.78 -8.47
CA GLY A 39 -7.57 -3.08 -8.15
C GLY A 39 -8.89 -3.34 -8.86
N ASP A 40 -9.29 -4.60 -8.81
CA ASP A 40 -10.54 -5.09 -9.39
C ASP A 40 -11.64 -5.13 -8.33
N PRO A 41 -12.64 -4.22 -8.39
CA PRO A 41 -13.73 -4.21 -7.41
C PRO A 41 -14.62 -5.45 -7.48
N SER A 42 -14.58 -6.21 -8.59
CA SER A 42 -15.33 -7.46 -8.75
C SER A 42 -14.66 -8.65 -8.03
N ALA A 43 -13.38 -8.53 -7.66
CA ALA A 43 -12.64 -9.59 -6.97
C ALA A 43 -13.35 -10.06 -5.70
N ALA A 44 -13.92 -9.14 -4.93
CA ALA A 44 -14.67 -9.46 -3.71
C ALA A 44 -15.96 -10.26 -3.96
N LYS A 45 -16.49 -10.23 -5.19
CA LYS A 45 -17.70 -10.98 -5.58
C LYS A 45 -17.37 -12.35 -6.15
N THR A 46 -16.10 -12.62 -6.44
CA THR A 46 -15.65 -13.90 -6.99
C THR A 46 -15.60 -14.95 -5.86
N PRO A 47 -16.27 -16.11 -6.04
CA PRO A 47 -16.21 -17.18 -5.05
C PRO A 47 -14.76 -17.58 -4.71
N GLY A 48 -14.47 -17.73 -3.42
CA GLY A 48 -13.14 -18.10 -2.91
C GLY A 48 -12.19 -16.93 -2.63
N ASN A 49 -12.47 -15.72 -3.13
CA ASN A 49 -11.62 -14.56 -2.87
C ASN A 49 -11.86 -13.94 -1.48
N LEU A 50 -13.04 -14.14 -0.91
CA LEU A 50 -13.33 -13.86 0.49
C LEU A 50 -13.67 -15.17 1.21
N LYS A 51 -13.08 -15.39 2.38
CA LYS A 51 -13.41 -16.52 3.25
C LYS A 51 -14.69 -16.26 4.04
N LYS A 52 -15.25 -17.30 4.60
CA LYS A 52 -16.39 -17.19 5.51
C LYS A 52 -16.04 -16.21 6.65
N ASN A 53 -16.92 -15.26 6.90
CA ASN A 53 -16.77 -14.18 7.88
C ASN A 53 -15.76 -13.08 7.54
N GLU A 54 -15.19 -13.07 6.34
CA GLU A 54 -14.42 -11.92 5.85
C GLU A 54 -15.34 -10.91 5.16
N HIS A 55 -15.03 -9.63 5.36
CA HIS A 55 -15.71 -8.51 4.72
C HIS A 55 -14.73 -7.72 3.86
N GLN A 56 -15.18 -7.29 2.69
CA GLN A 56 -14.33 -6.50 1.80
C GLN A 56 -14.02 -5.13 2.39
N PHE A 57 -12.75 -4.83 2.51
CA PHE A 57 -12.21 -3.50 2.74
C PHE A 57 -10.81 -3.41 2.17
N SER A 58 -10.33 -2.20 1.98
CA SER A 58 -8.99 -1.92 1.50
C SER A 58 -8.30 -0.91 2.40
N VAL A 59 -6.99 -1.03 2.47
CA VAL A 59 -6.12 -0.10 3.20
C VAL A 59 -5.02 0.39 2.28
N ALA A 60 -4.54 1.61 2.49
CA ALA A 60 -3.33 2.13 1.88
C ALA A 60 -2.58 3.01 2.87
N GLY A 61 -1.26 2.99 2.83
CA GLY A 61 -0.48 3.79 3.75
C GLY A 61 1.00 3.87 3.39
N PHE A 62 1.63 4.92 3.90
CA PHE A 62 3.04 5.21 3.72
C PHE A 62 3.81 4.88 4.99
N PHE A 63 4.79 4.00 4.87
CA PHE A 63 5.77 3.73 5.91
C PHE A 63 7.05 4.48 5.61
N LEU A 64 7.51 5.33 6.54
CA LEU A 64 8.85 5.92 6.50
C LEU A 64 9.84 5.01 7.21
N HIS A 65 10.96 4.77 6.55
CA HIS A 65 12.06 3.99 7.11
C HIS A 65 12.89 4.85 8.08
N ILE A 66 13.15 4.32 9.26
CA ILE A 66 13.96 4.95 10.31
C ILE A 66 15.20 4.07 10.55
N PRO A 67 16.29 4.26 9.76
CA PRO A 67 17.44 3.37 9.80
C PRO A 67 18.09 3.23 11.17
N GLN A 68 18.13 4.34 11.95
CA GLN A 68 18.71 4.40 13.27
C GLN A 68 18.01 3.48 14.27
N ARG A 69 16.73 3.17 14.01
CA ARG A 69 15.90 2.29 14.84
C ARG A 69 15.67 0.92 14.23
N LYS A 70 16.14 0.70 12.99
CA LYS A 70 15.87 -0.51 12.21
C LYS A 70 14.37 -0.84 12.15
N GLU A 71 13.57 0.17 11.90
CA GLU A 71 12.11 0.05 11.81
C GLU A 71 11.54 1.01 10.77
N SER A 72 10.30 0.75 10.36
CA SER A 72 9.48 1.65 9.56
C SER A 72 8.25 2.08 10.35
N CYS A 73 7.83 3.34 10.19
CA CYS A 73 6.68 3.92 10.87
C CYS A 73 5.59 4.29 9.87
N LEU A 74 4.36 3.86 10.12
CA LEU A 74 3.18 4.27 9.36
C LEU A 74 2.86 5.73 9.66
N VAL A 75 3.12 6.62 8.71
CA VAL A 75 2.99 8.08 8.92
C VAL A 75 1.75 8.68 8.29
N ALA A 76 1.16 8.02 7.31
CA ALA A 76 -0.11 8.42 6.72
C ALA A 76 -0.83 7.17 6.21
N GLU A 77 -2.12 7.08 6.43
CA GLU A 77 -2.90 5.91 6.07
C GLU A 77 -4.35 6.26 5.73
N GLN A 78 -5.00 5.33 5.03
CA GLN A 78 -6.42 5.30 4.75
C GLN A 78 -6.93 3.87 4.95
N GLY A 79 -8.03 3.72 5.68
CA GLY A 79 -8.69 2.43 5.90
C GLY A 79 -8.10 1.57 7.02
N PHE A 80 -6.96 1.91 7.56
CA PHE A 80 -6.40 1.23 8.74
C PHE A 80 -7.23 1.52 9.99
N PRO A 81 -7.35 0.55 10.93
CA PRO A 81 -7.92 0.81 12.24
C PRO A 81 -7.15 1.91 12.99
N ALA A 82 -7.86 2.73 13.76
CA ALA A 82 -7.27 3.87 14.48
C ALA A 82 -6.10 3.48 15.41
N GLU A 83 -6.17 2.29 16.01
CA GLU A 83 -5.09 1.76 16.87
C GLU A 83 -3.79 1.45 16.12
N GLN A 84 -3.82 1.46 14.79
CA GLN A 84 -2.63 1.22 13.97
C GLN A 84 -2.01 2.51 13.42
N HIS A 85 -2.57 3.67 13.76
CA HIS A 85 -1.93 4.95 13.49
C HIS A 85 -0.53 4.98 14.13
N ARG A 86 0.48 5.38 13.33
CA ARG A 86 1.89 5.33 13.74
C ARG A 86 2.43 3.93 14.07
N LEU A 87 1.81 2.89 13.50
CA LEU A 87 2.30 1.53 13.62
C LEU A 87 3.79 1.46 13.23
N ARG A 88 4.58 0.77 14.04
CA ARG A 88 6.00 0.54 13.81
C ARG A 88 6.23 -0.92 13.47
N ILE A 89 7.02 -1.17 12.42
CA ILE A 89 7.36 -2.50 11.95
C ILE A 89 8.87 -2.61 11.90
N PRO A 90 9.47 -3.59 12.61
CA PRO A 90 10.90 -3.88 12.48
C PRO A 90 11.30 -4.25 11.06
N ASP A 91 12.53 -3.92 10.66
CA ASP A 91 13.04 -4.11 9.30
C ASP A 91 13.14 -5.59 8.85
N ASP A 92 13.10 -6.53 9.79
CA ASP A 92 13.18 -7.96 9.55
C ASP A 92 11.82 -8.68 9.62
N VAL A 93 10.71 -7.94 9.73
CA VAL A 93 9.37 -8.50 9.93
C VAL A 93 8.56 -8.50 8.64
N GLY A 94 8.16 -9.69 8.20
CA GLY A 94 7.18 -9.94 7.14
C GLY A 94 7.56 -9.39 5.76
N HIS A 95 6.57 -9.16 4.93
CA HIS A 95 6.77 -8.63 3.58
C HIS A 95 7.24 -7.16 3.55
N PRO A 96 6.80 -6.28 4.45
CA PRO A 96 7.41 -4.95 4.56
C PRO A 96 8.92 -5.02 4.85
N GLY A 97 9.37 -5.93 5.70
CA GLY A 97 10.79 -6.17 5.96
C GLY A 97 11.53 -6.69 4.73
N TRP A 98 10.88 -7.57 3.95
CA TRP A 98 11.45 -8.03 2.68
C TRP A 98 11.69 -6.86 1.70
N VAL A 99 10.71 -5.94 1.57
CA VAL A 99 10.83 -4.75 0.72
C VAL A 99 11.95 -3.83 1.23
N THR A 100 12.04 -3.60 2.53
CA THR A 100 13.11 -2.80 3.15
C THR A 100 14.49 -3.38 2.83
N LYS A 101 14.64 -4.70 2.92
CA LYS A 101 15.89 -5.41 2.65
C LYS A 101 16.26 -5.40 1.18
N HIS A 102 15.34 -5.73 0.29
CA HIS A 102 15.61 -5.92 -1.14
C HIS A 102 15.41 -4.64 -1.96
N LYS A 103 14.69 -3.64 -1.43
CA LYS A 103 14.39 -2.37 -2.12
C LYS A 103 13.74 -2.59 -3.48
N LYS A 104 12.87 -3.60 -3.55
CA LYS A 104 12.15 -4.00 -4.76
C LYS A 104 10.64 -4.00 -4.50
N PRO A 105 9.83 -3.70 -5.53
CA PRO A 105 8.38 -3.83 -5.43
C PRO A 105 7.96 -5.29 -5.22
N LEU A 106 6.84 -5.49 -4.55
CA LEU A 106 6.28 -6.81 -4.25
C LEU A 106 4.78 -6.81 -4.49
N LEU A 107 4.30 -7.74 -5.30
CA LEU A 107 2.88 -7.99 -5.55
C LEU A 107 2.49 -9.35 -4.97
N LEU A 108 1.49 -9.37 -4.12
CA LEU A 108 0.89 -10.56 -3.53
C LEU A 108 -0.58 -10.65 -3.98
N SER A 109 -0.85 -11.42 -5.03
CA SER A 109 -2.21 -11.61 -5.55
C SER A 109 -3.07 -12.44 -4.60
N ASN A 110 -2.46 -13.41 -3.92
CA ASN A 110 -3.08 -14.22 -2.89
C ASN A 110 -2.10 -14.47 -1.74
N THR A 111 -2.31 -13.82 -0.62
CA THR A 111 -1.41 -13.92 0.55
C THR A 111 -1.41 -15.32 1.19
N ASP A 112 -2.43 -16.13 0.94
CA ASP A 112 -2.49 -17.52 1.47
C ASP A 112 -1.42 -18.43 0.83
N GLU A 113 -0.89 -18.05 -0.33
CA GLU A 113 0.18 -18.77 -1.03
C GLU A 113 1.58 -18.47 -0.48
N TYR A 114 1.69 -17.51 0.45
CA TYR A 114 2.96 -17.05 1.01
C TYR A 114 3.06 -17.39 2.49
N SER A 115 3.90 -18.35 2.84
CA SER A 115 4.13 -18.80 4.23
C SER A 115 4.68 -17.70 5.15
N ASP A 116 5.45 -16.78 4.59
CA ASP A 116 6.12 -15.71 5.35
C ASP A 116 5.25 -14.47 5.56
N PHE A 117 3.99 -14.49 5.06
CA PHE A 117 3.08 -13.38 5.28
C PHE A 117 2.71 -13.26 6.76
N LYS A 118 3.12 -12.15 7.36
CA LYS A 118 2.73 -11.80 8.73
C LYS A 118 1.61 -10.78 8.73
N GLN A 119 0.60 -11.05 9.54
CA GLN A 119 -0.53 -10.14 9.70
C GLN A 119 -0.07 -8.85 10.37
N ILE A 120 -0.29 -7.72 9.68
CA ILE A 120 -0.02 -6.38 10.21
C ILE A 120 -1.26 -5.85 10.94
N LEU A 121 -2.43 -6.06 10.35
CA LEU A 121 -3.71 -5.69 10.96
C LEU A 121 -4.09 -6.72 12.03
N LYS A 122 -4.38 -6.28 13.24
CA LYS A 122 -4.82 -7.17 14.32
C LYS A 122 -6.21 -7.77 14.04
N SER A 123 -7.05 -7.03 13.34
CA SER A 123 -8.45 -7.37 13.08
C SER A 123 -8.66 -8.31 11.90
N ALA A 124 -7.78 -8.29 10.90
CA ALA A 124 -7.94 -9.10 9.70
C ALA A 124 -6.62 -9.35 8.99
N ARG A 125 -6.50 -10.54 8.38
CA ARG A 125 -5.45 -10.85 7.42
C ARG A 125 -5.91 -10.41 6.05
N MET A 126 -5.15 -9.50 5.41
CA MET A 126 -5.45 -9.07 4.04
C MET A 126 -5.20 -10.20 3.04
N GLY A 127 -6.04 -10.30 2.02
CA GLY A 127 -5.98 -11.38 1.02
C GLY A 127 -5.06 -11.09 -0.17
N SER A 128 -4.85 -9.82 -0.50
CA SER A 128 -3.92 -9.37 -1.55
C SER A 128 -3.27 -8.05 -1.17
N ALA A 129 -2.07 -7.79 -1.68
CA ALA A 129 -1.32 -6.58 -1.34
C ALA A 129 -0.33 -6.18 -2.44
N MET A 130 -0.06 -4.88 -2.52
CA MET A 130 1.00 -4.27 -3.32
C MET A 130 1.91 -3.46 -2.43
N TYR A 131 3.23 -3.62 -2.62
CA TYR A 131 4.26 -2.86 -1.93
C TYR A 131 5.15 -2.18 -2.96
N SER A 132 5.36 -0.88 -2.83
CA SER A 132 6.25 -0.12 -3.71
C SER A 132 7.25 0.66 -2.88
N PRO A 133 8.56 0.43 -3.08
CA PRO A 133 9.59 1.17 -2.37
C PRO A 133 9.63 2.63 -2.85
N MET A 134 9.97 3.53 -1.93
CA MET A 134 10.14 4.95 -2.20
C MET A 134 11.61 5.34 -2.06
N PHE A 135 12.08 6.16 -2.98
CA PHE A 135 13.45 6.64 -3.02
C PHE A 135 13.50 8.16 -3.10
N SER A 136 14.48 8.75 -2.43
CA SER A 136 14.84 10.16 -2.57
C SER A 136 16.34 10.25 -2.85
N ASN A 137 16.69 10.84 -3.98
CA ASN A 137 18.09 10.93 -4.44
C ASN A 137 18.82 9.56 -4.43
N GLY A 138 18.12 8.51 -4.85
CA GLY A 138 18.64 7.14 -4.90
C GLY A 138 18.66 6.40 -3.55
N ASN A 139 18.31 7.05 -2.46
CA ASN A 139 18.27 6.44 -1.13
C ASN A 139 16.85 5.94 -0.81
N PHE A 140 16.76 4.73 -0.29
CA PHE A 140 15.50 4.17 0.19
C PHE A 140 15.00 4.96 1.41
N ILE A 141 13.78 5.48 1.34
CA ILE A 141 13.18 6.28 2.40
C ILE A 141 11.93 5.66 3.01
N GLY A 142 11.40 4.61 2.40
CA GLY A 142 10.19 3.96 2.89
C GLY A 142 9.48 3.18 1.81
N GLN A 143 8.22 2.87 2.05
CA GLN A 143 7.39 2.12 1.12
C GLN A 143 5.92 2.50 1.22
N PHE A 144 5.24 2.43 0.08
CA PHE A 144 3.80 2.57 -0.01
C PHE A 144 3.16 1.20 -0.08
N ILE A 145 2.19 0.94 0.79
CA ILE A 145 1.45 -0.33 0.88
C ILE A 145 -0.01 -0.07 0.53
N THR A 146 -0.56 -0.94 -0.31
CA THR A 146 -2.00 -1.02 -0.54
C THR A 146 -2.42 -2.47 -0.45
N ALA A 147 -3.46 -2.76 0.33
CA ALA A 147 -3.93 -4.11 0.55
C ALA A 147 -5.45 -4.19 0.54
N SER A 148 -5.98 -5.35 0.15
CA SER A 148 -7.42 -5.66 0.09
C SER A 148 -7.69 -6.97 0.82
N GLN A 149 -8.86 -7.06 1.49
CA GLN A 149 -9.30 -8.31 2.11
C GLN A 149 -9.52 -9.39 1.06
N ALA A 150 -10.10 -9.07 -0.09
CA ALA A 150 -10.30 -10.02 -1.17
C ALA A 150 -8.96 -10.41 -1.83
N ARG A 151 -8.78 -11.72 -2.07
CA ARG A 151 -7.72 -12.25 -2.92
C ARG A 151 -7.94 -11.79 -4.36
N GLN A 152 -6.89 -11.78 -5.15
CA GLN A 152 -6.91 -11.46 -6.58
C GLN A 152 -7.42 -10.05 -6.91
N THR A 153 -7.36 -9.11 -5.96
CA THR A 153 -7.78 -7.72 -6.20
C THR A 153 -6.80 -7.00 -7.11
N TYR A 154 -5.49 -7.23 -6.94
CA TYR A 154 -4.45 -6.50 -7.67
C TYR A 154 -3.78 -7.35 -8.72
N ARG A 155 -3.59 -6.77 -9.91
CA ARG A 155 -2.87 -7.33 -11.05
C ARG A 155 -1.55 -6.60 -11.27
N ILE A 156 -0.72 -7.10 -12.16
CA ILE A 156 0.58 -6.48 -12.51
C ILE A 156 0.39 -5.02 -12.95
N GLN A 157 -0.65 -4.72 -13.75
CA GLN A 157 -0.95 -3.37 -14.22
C GLN A 157 -1.26 -2.40 -13.06
N ASP A 158 -2.00 -2.86 -12.05
CA ASP A 158 -2.27 -2.06 -10.84
C ASP A 158 -0.96 -1.74 -10.11
N HIS A 159 -0.07 -2.74 -10.01
CA HIS A 159 1.21 -2.58 -9.33
C HIS A 159 2.16 -1.64 -10.08
N GLU A 160 2.18 -1.69 -11.40
CA GLU A 160 2.94 -0.73 -12.23
C GLU A 160 2.47 0.71 -11.99
N ILE A 161 1.14 0.93 -11.94
CA ILE A 161 0.57 2.25 -11.63
C ILE A 161 0.87 2.65 -10.19
N HIS A 162 0.77 1.73 -9.24
CA HIS A 162 1.09 1.95 -7.83
C HIS A 162 2.54 2.46 -7.66
N GLN A 163 3.49 1.91 -8.42
CA GLN A 163 4.87 2.37 -8.44
C GLN A 163 5.01 3.80 -8.99
N VAL A 164 4.21 4.19 -9.98
CA VAL A 164 4.20 5.57 -10.50
C VAL A 164 3.77 6.54 -9.40
N TYR A 165 2.73 6.21 -8.62
CA TYR A 165 2.30 7.05 -7.50
C TYR A 165 3.37 7.23 -6.43
N THR A 166 4.28 6.28 -6.26
CA THR A 166 5.41 6.40 -5.31
C THR A 166 6.60 7.18 -5.85
N SER A 167 6.62 7.45 -7.15
CA SER A 167 7.71 8.18 -7.83
C SER A 167 7.42 9.70 -7.94
N CYS A 168 6.21 10.11 -7.57
CA CYS A 168 5.81 11.53 -7.54
C CYS A 168 6.12 12.15 -6.18
#